data_fadba5cfdce41e5b3910ab747c5a9028
#
_entry.id   fadba5cfdce41e5b3910ab747c5a9028
#
_cell.length_a   1.000
_cell.length_b   1.000
_cell.length_c   1.000
_cell.angle_alpha   90.00
_cell.angle_beta   90.00
_cell.angle_gamma   90.00
#
_symmetry.space_group_name_H-M   'P 1'
#
loop_
_entity.id
_entity.type
_entity.pdbx_description
1 polymer ?
#
loop_
_entity_poly.entity_id
_entity_poly.type
_entity_poly.pdbx_seq_one_letter_code
_entity_poly.pdbx_strand_id
1 'polypeptide(L)'
;MAAPHVCILQTSFAKREDTVAFLKEKVPGVRVEFITDSTLLSDVRANGGPTQAVIDRMTLYAKAAEISGADLIVNSCSTVGEVADIYAKEVNVPVMKIDLPMAKEAVSLGTKIALIATLETTLGPSQRLIEKVGAEQGKKMECTQYLQNPAWDALQAGHPEEHNRILMESIRELDKMGYDAIVMAQVSMRALLPDLKDVKTPLLCSFYSGYGAIADKLNEIAAQKG
;
A
#
# COMPACT_ATOMS: atom_id res chain seq x y z
N MET A 1 -25.71 16.43 -4.05
CA MET A 1 -24.49 16.26 -3.23
C MET A 1 -23.28 16.41 -4.14
N ALA A 2 -22.28 17.18 -3.74
CA ALA A 2 -21.03 17.27 -4.52
C ALA A 2 -20.29 15.93 -4.43
N ALA A 3 -19.86 15.40 -5.58
CA ALA A 3 -19.13 14.15 -5.65
C ALA A 3 -17.78 14.27 -4.90
N PRO A 4 -17.40 13.30 -4.06
CA PRO A 4 -16.11 13.37 -3.36
C PRO A 4 -14.96 13.20 -4.34
N HIS A 5 -13.85 13.89 -4.06
CA HIS A 5 -12.66 13.90 -4.88
C HIS A 5 -11.47 13.33 -4.11
N VAL A 6 -10.87 12.27 -4.64
CA VAL A 6 -9.65 11.66 -4.10
C VAL A 6 -8.48 11.85 -5.05
N CYS A 7 -7.34 12.29 -4.52
CA CYS A 7 -6.07 12.32 -5.24
C CYS A 7 -5.12 11.25 -4.69
N ILE A 8 -4.67 10.36 -5.57
CA ILE A 8 -3.79 9.23 -5.24
C ILE A 8 -2.37 9.55 -5.67
N LEU A 9 -1.47 9.65 -4.69
CA LEU A 9 -0.02 9.80 -4.92
C LEU A 9 0.60 8.42 -5.08
N GLN A 10 1.23 8.15 -6.23
CA GLN A 10 1.79 6.84 -6.55
C GLN A 10 3.14 6.95 -7.26
N THR A 11 3.92 5.86 -7.20
CA THR A 11 5.27 5.76 -7.77
C THR A 11 5.33 4.92 -9.06
N SER A 12 4.20 4.41 -9.53
CA SER A 12 4.11 3.62 -10.76
C SER A 12 2.78 3.84 -11.47
N PHE A 13 2.73 3.54 -12.76
CA PHE A 13 1.52 3.65 -13.59
C PHE A 13 0.65 2.38 -13.55
N ALA A 14 1.06 1.35 -12.81
CA ALA A 14 0.38 0.07 -12.83
C ALA A 14 -1.05 0.14 -12.26
N LYS A 15 -2.00 -0.45 -13.00
CA LYS A 15 -3.36 -0.83 -12.54
C LYS A 15 -4.24 0.31 -12.01
N ARG A 16 -4.15 1.49 -12.62
CA ARG A 16 -5.04 2.63 -12.32
C ARG A 16 -6.51 2.30 -12.58
N GLU A 17 -6.78 1.60 -13.67
CA GLU A 17 -8.13 1.21 -14.10
C GLU A 17 -8.84 0.40 -13.03
N ASP A 18 -8.15 -0.56 -12.43
CA ASP A 18 -8.71 -1.41 -11.37
C ASP A 18 -9.04 -0.59 -10.10
N THR A 19 -8.16 0.36 -9.74
CA THR A 19 -8.39 1.26 -8.61
C THR A 19 -9.59 2.17 -8.86
N VAL A 20 -9.67 2.76 -10.06
CA VAL A 20 -10.80 3.62 -10.45
C VAL A 20 -12.11 2.82 -10.47
N ALA A 21 -12.09 1.60 -11.04
CA ALA A 21 -13.27 0.73 -11.08
C ALA A 21 -13.74 0.37 -9.67
N PHE A 22 -12.83 -0.04 -8.79
CA PHE A 22 -13.14 -0.38 -7.40
C PHE A 22 -13.74 0.81 -6.63
N LEU A 23 -13.13 1.99 -6.73
CA LEU A 23 -13.62 3.18 -6.03
C LEU A 23 -14.97 3.65 -6.58
N LYS A 24 -15.17 3.62 -7.90
CA LYS A 24 -16.47 4.00 -8.52
C LYS A 24 -17.59 3.05 -8.16
N GLU A 25 -17.31 1.77 -7.98
CA GLU A 25 -18.28 0.78 -7.50
C GLU A 25 -18.74 1.08 -6.07
N LYS A 26 -17.80 1.46 -5.20
CA LYS A 26 -18.05 1.67 -3.75
C LYS A 26 -18.54 3.09 -3.41
N VAL A 27 -18.19 4.07 -4.24
CA VAL A 27 -18.46 5.49 -3.99
C VAL A 27 -19.05 6.12 -5.24
N PRO A 28 -20.38 6.17 -5.37
CA PRO A 28 -21.05 6.73 -6.54
C PRO A 28 -20.63 8.17 -6.84
N GLY A 29 -20.23 8.42 -8.08
CA GLY A 29 -19.84 9.75 -8.55
C GLY A 29 -18.43 10.20 -8.16
N VAL A 30 -17.65 9.38 -7.44
CA VAL A 30 -16.30 9.76 -7.01
C VAL A 30 -15.43 10.23 -8.18
N ARG A 31 -14.73 11.35 -7.98
CA ARG A 31 -13.65 11.83 -8.84
C ARG A 31 -12.34 11.24 -8.34
N VAL A 32 -11.64 10.49 -9.19
CA VAL A 32 -10.35 9.86 -8.86
C VAL A 32 -9.27 10.48 -9.72
N GLU A 33 -8.29 11.10 -9.11
CA GLU A 33 -7.13 11.67 -9.77
C GLU A 33 -5.83 11.01 -9.26
N PHE A 34 -4.77 11.08 -10.09
CA PHE A 34 -3.47 10.52 -9.77
C PHE A 34 -2.38 11.53 -10.02
N ILE A 35 -1.49 11.68 -9.03
CA ILE A 35 -0.17 12.28 -9.23
C ILE A 35 0.85 11.15 -9.18
N THR A 36 1.62 10.97 -10.26
CA THR A 36 2.57 9.87 -10.38
C THR A 36 3.96 10.40 -10.64
N ASP A 37 4.90 9.98 -9.78
CA ASP A 37 6.32 10.22 -9.98
C ASP A 37 7.08 8.89 -9.87
N SER A 38 7.42 8.31 -11.01
CA SER A 38 8.14 7.03 -11.08
C SER A 38 9.61 7.15 -10.65
N THR A 39 10.17 8.36 -10.58
CA THR A 39 11.56 8.58 -10.17
C THR A 39 11.75 8.46 -8.65
N LEU A 40 10.69 8.62 -7.85
CA LEU A 40 10.75 8.47 -6.39
C LEU A 40 11.27 7.10 -5.97
N LEU A 41 10.84 6.04 -6.66
CA LEU A 41 11.26 4.68 -6.32
C LEU A 41 12.75 4.45 -6.59
N SER A 42 13.26 4.95 -7.72
CA SER A 42 14.68 4.87 -8.06
C SER A 42 15.54 5.68 -7.08
N ASP A 43 15.08 6.87 -6.70
CA ASP A 43 15.80 7.73 -5.75
C ASP A 43 15.89 7.09 -4.37
N VAL A 44 14.78 6.54 -3.86
CA VAL A 44 14.78 5.83 -2.57
C VAL A 44 15.69 4.60 -2.60
N ARG A 45 15.69 3.83 -3.69
CA ARG A 45 16.58 2.67 -3.85
C ARG A 45 18.05 3.07 -3.87
N ALA A 46 18.39 4.10 -4.63
CA ALA A 46 19.77 4.57 -4.76
C ALA A 46 20.36 5.11 -3.44
N ASN A 47 19.49 5.61 -2.54
CA ASN A 47 19.90 6.25 -1.29
C ASN A 47 19.60 5.40 -0.03
N GLY A 48 19.04 4.20 -0.17
CA GLY A 48 18.68 3.34 0.96
C GLY A 48 17.53 3.86 1.82
N GLY A 49 16.78 4.86 1.33
CA GLY A 49 15.66 5.48 2.03
C GLY A 49 15.23 6.82 1.41
N PRO A 50 14.13 7.42 1.89
CA PRO A 50 13.67 8.73 1.42
C PRO A 50 14.68 9.83 1.78
N THR A 51 15.14 10.56 0.78
CA THR A 51 15.97 11.77 0.96
C THR A 51 15.08 13.00 1.19
N GLN A 52 15.69 14.12 1.61
CA GLN A 52 14.97 15.39 1.74
C GLN A 52 14.29 15.80 0.41
N ALA A 53 14.96 15.58 -0.73
CA ALA A 53 14.39 15.86 -2.05
C ALA A 53 13.14 15.01 -2.36
N VAL A 54 13.07 13.75 -1.90
CA VAL A 54 11.88 12.91 -2.00
C VAL A 54 10.76 13.47 -1.11
N ILE A 55 11.08 13.86 0.12
CA ILE A 55 10.13 14.46 1.07
C ILE A 55 9.55 15.76 0.49
N ASP A 56 10.40 16.64 -0.01
CA ASP A 56 9.99 17.94 -0.57
C ASP A 56 9.06 17.76 -1.78
N ARG A 57 9.41 16.87 -2.72
CA ARG A 57 8.57 16.58 -3.89
C ARG A 57 7.20 16.03 -3.48
N MET A 58 7.15 15.06 -2.58
CA MET A 58 5.87 14.51 -2.12
C MET A 58 5.02 15.53 -1.38
N THR A 59 5.64 16.43 -0.63
CA THR A 59 4.95 17.56 0.01
C THR A 59 4.35 18.50 -1.03
N LEU A 60 5.09 18.83 -2.10
CA LEU A 60 4.56 19.63 -3.21
C LEU A 60 3.41 18.93 -3.94
N TYR A 61 3.48 17.61 -4.13
CA TYR A 61 2.38 16.85 -4.73
C TYR A 61 1.13 16.82 -3.84
N ALA A 62 1.29 16.72 -2.53
CA ALA A 62 0.17 16.80 -1.60
C ALA A 62 -0.48 18.20 -1.62
N LYS A 63 0.31 19.28 -1.64
CA LYS A 63 -0.19 20.64 -1.80
C LYS A 63 -0.88 20.85 -3.15
N ALA A 64 -0.34 20.30 -4.23
CA ALA A 64 -0.99 20.35 -5.54
C ALA A 64 -2.35 19.62 -5.54
N ALA A 65 -2.44 18.45 -4.88
CA ALA A 65 -3.69 17.73 -4.71
C ALA A 65 -4.73 18.56 -3.92
N GLU A 66 -4.31 19.20 -2.84
CA GLU A 66 -5.18 20.12 -2.06
C GLU A 66 -5.67 21.29 -2.91
N ILE A 67 -4.77 21.94 -3.67
CA ILE A 67 -5.12 23.07 -4.56
C ILE A 67 -6.09 22.61 -5.67
N SER A 68 -5.99 21.37 -6.15
CA SER A 68 -6.92 20.82 -7.14
C SER A 68 -8.31 20.52 -6.58
N GLY A 69 -8.51 20.70 -5.27
CA GLY A 69 -9.77 20.49 -4.58
C GLY A 69 -10.00 19.04 -4.17
N ALA A 70 -8.93 18.25 -3.94
CA ALA A 70 -9.07 16.92 -3.37
C ALA A 70 -9.67 16.98 -1.95
N ASP A 71 -10.58 16.08 -1.65
CA ASP A 71 -11.18 15.92 -0.32
C ASP A 71 -10.41 14.91 0.52
N LEU A 72 -9.63 14.08 -0.15
CA LEU A 72 -8.80 13.04 0.44
C LEU A 72 -7.54 12.85 -0.40
N ILE A 73 -6.40 12.77 0.25
CA ILE A 73 -5.12 12.41 -0.37
C ILE A 73 -4.75 10.99 0.07
N VAL A 74 -4.33 10.15 -0.87
CA VAL A 74 -3.94 8.76 -0.60
C VAL A 74 -2.48 8.55 -0.99
N ASN A 75 -1.66 8.09 -0.05
CA ASN A 75 -0.35 7.54 -0.37
C ASN A 75 -0.49 6.07 -0.75
N SER A 76 -0.21 5.74 -2.01
CA SER A 76 -0.39 4.39 -2.56
C SER A 76 0.92 3.61 -2.75
N CYS A 77 1.99 3.98 -2.02
CA CYS A 77 3.27 3.30 -2.12
C CYS A 77 3.93 3.16 -0.73
N SER A 78 4.11 1.93 -0.26
CA SER A 78 4.71 1.64 1.05
C SER A 78 6.17 2.11 1.16
N THR A 79 6.93 2.10 0.05
CA THR A 79 8.33 2.58 0.02
C THR A 79 8.47 4.03 0.50
N VAL A 80 7.48 4.87 0.25
CA VAL A 80 7.41 6.27 0.69
C VAL A 80 6.28 6.49 1.72
N GLY A 81 5.81 5.42 2.36
CA GLY A 81 4.69 5.45 3.30
C GLY A 81 4.95 6.32 4.53
N GLU A 82 6.20 6.36 5.00
CA GLU A 82 6.58 7.18 6.16
C GLU A 82 6.63 8.68 5.81
N VAL A 83 6.87 9.03 4.55
CA VAL A 83 6.83 10.43 4.08
C VAL A 83 5.40 10.99 4.16
N ALA A 84 4.39 10.12 4.09
CA ALA A 84 2.99 10.53 4.24
C ALA A 84 2.71 11.15 5.62
N ASP A 85 3.35 10.65 6.68
CA ASP A 85 3.21 11.21 8.04
C ASP A 85 3.84 12.61 8.16
N ILE A 86 4.73 12.98 7.24
CA ILE A 86 5.38 14.28 7.17
C ILE A 86 4.47 15.27 6.43
N TYR A 87 4.15 15.00 5.16
CA TYR A 87 3.35 15.93 4.36
C TYR A 87 1.89 16.04 4.81
N ALA A 88 1.37 15.06 5.55
CA ALA A 88 0.06 15.18 6.17
C ALA A 88 -0.06 16.37 7.15
N LYS A 89 1.06 16.89 7.66
CA LYS A 89 1.10 18.07 8.53
C LYS A 89 1.16 19.38 7.75
N GLU A 90 1.39 19.30 6.44
CA GLU A 90 1.60 20.44 5.54
C GLU A 90 0.37 20.75 4.67
N VAL A 91 -0.71 19.97 4.82
CA VAL A 91 -1.98 20.12 4.12
C VAL A 91 -3.15 20.05 5.11
N ASN A 92 -4.28 20.66 4.76
CA ASN A 92 -5.50 20.61 5.58
C ASN A 92 -6.44 19.45 5.20
N VAL A 93 -6.16 18.81 4.08
CA VAL A 93 -6.93 17.68 3.57
C VAL A 93 -6.47 16.40 4.27
N PRO A 94 -7.39 15.51 4.69
CA PRO A 94 -7.01 14.21 5.26
C PRO A 94 -6.08 13.42 4.34
N VAL A 95 -5.07 12.77 4.92
CA VAL A 95 -4.12 11.90 4.23
C VAL A 95 -4.28 10.48 4.73
N MET A 96 -4.42 9.52 3.84
CA MET A 96 -4.47 8.09 4.17
C MET A 96 -3.34 7.32 3.50
N LYS A 97 -2.81 6.32 4.20
CA LYS A 97 -1.85 5.35 3.66
C LYS A 97 -2.58 4.07 3.26
N ILE A 98 -2.33 3.58 2.05
CA ILE A 98 -2.98 2.39 1.50
C ILE A 98 -2.73 1.12 2.34
N ASP A 99 -1.60 1.05 3.01
CA ASP A 99 -1.14 -0.12 3.77
C ASP A 99 -1.52 -0.10 5.26
N LEU A 100 -1.98 1.03 5.79
CA LEU A 100 -2.37 1.15 7.20
C LEU A 100 -3.53 0.21 7.60
N PRO A 101 -4.63 0.09 6.82
CA PRO A 101 -5.68 -0.88 7.13
C PRO A 101 -5.19 -2.33 7.15
N MET A 102 -4.35 -2.72 6.20
CA MET A 102 -3.73 -4.04 6.15
C MET A 102 -2.84 -4.29 7.39
N ALA A 103 -2.05 -3.30 7.82
CA ALA A 103 -1.23 -3.43 9.01
C ALA A 103 -2.09 -3.62 10.28
N LYS A 104 -3.21 -2.89 10.40
CA LYS A 104 -4.19 -3.08 11.49
C LYS A 104 -4.81 -4.47 11.48
N GLU A 105 -5.16 -4.97 10.29
CA GLU A 105 -5.70 -6.33 10.12
C GLU A 105 -4.66 -7.37 10.53
N ALA A 106 -3.39 -7.26 10.08
CA ALA A 106 -2.31 -8.16 10.46
C ALA A 106 -2.15 -8.24 12.00
N VAL A 107 -2.09 -7.08 12.67
CA VAL A 107 -1.96 -7.00 14.14
C VAL A 107 -3.18 -7.60 14.86
N SER A 108 -4.37 -7.56 14.27
CA SER A 108 -5.57 -8.18 14.85
C SER A 108 -5.52 -9.71 14.82
N LEU A 109 -4.87 -10.29 13.81
CA LEU A 109 -4.76 -11.74 13.62
C LEU A 109 -3.73 -12.39 14.57
N GLY A 110 -2.67 -11.69 14.93
CA GLY A 110 -1.64 -12.21 15.82
C GLY A 110 -0.37 -11.37 15.85
N THR A 111 0.72 -11.96 16.32
CA THR A 111 2.00 -11.27 16.48
C THR A 111 3.09 -11.78 15.54
N LYS A 112 2.95 -12.99 15.00
CA LYS A 112 3.94 -13.61 14.11
C LYS A 112 3.56 -13.38 12.65
N ILE A 113 4.22 -12.44 12.02
CA ILE A 113 3.89 -12.00 10.66
C ILE A 113 5.01 -12.33 9.68
N ALA A 114 4.69 -13.06 8.61
CA ALA A 114 5.55 -13.15 7.45
C ALA A 114 5.30 -11.96 6.53
N LEU A 115 6.34 -11.22 6.19
CA LEU A 115 6.27 -10.06 5.30
C LEU A 115 7.03 -10.36 4.01
N ILE A 116 6.31 -10.53 2.89
CA ILE A 116 6.90 -10.85 1.59
C ILE A 116 6.82 -9.68 0.62
N ALA A 117 7.92 -9.39 -0.07
CA ALA A 117 8.03 -8.40 -1.13
C ALA A 117 9.09 -8.77 -2.16
N THR A 118 9.03 -8.16 -3.34
CA THR A 118 10.06 -8.28 -4.38
C THR A 118 11.09 -7.15 -4.33
N LEU A 119 10.85 -6.12 -3.51
CA LEU A 119 11.72 -4.95 -3.34
C LEU A 119 12.07 -4.76 -1.86
N GLU A 120 13.37 -4.67 -1.58
CA GLU A 120 13.90 -4.44 -0.23
C GLU A 120 13.36 -3.14 0.38
N THR A 121 13.29 -2.07 -0.44
CA THR A 121 12.79 -0.75 -0.01
C THR A 121 11.32 -0.76 0.44
N THR A 122 10.59 -1.83 0.19
CA THR A 122 9.21 -2.01 0.66
C THR A 122 9.16 -2.69 2.03
N LEU A 123 10.04 -3.66 2.29
CA LEU A 123 9.99 -4.50 3.49
C LEU A 123 10.18 -3.69 4.78
N GLY A 124 11.22 -2.87 4.85
CA GLY A 124 11.52 -2.07 6.04
C GLY A 124 10.37 -1.14 6.46
N PRO A 125 9.87 -0.27 5.59
CA PRO A 125 8.71 0.60 5.91
C PRO A 125 7.45 -0.18 6.29
N SER A 126 7.16 -1.29 5.61
CA SER A 126 5.99 -2.12 5.94
C SER A 126 6.12 -2.79 7.30
N GLN A 127 7.31 -3.28 7.66
CA GLN A 127 7.57 -3.83 8.99
C GLN A 127 7.39 -2.77 10.08
N ARG A 128 8.03 -1.61 9.93
CA ARG A 128 7.89 -0.51 10.90
C ARG A 128 6.44 -0.06 11.07
N LEU A 129 5.65 -0.06 10.00
CA LEU A 129 4.22 0.25 10.08
C LEU A 129 3.47 -0.80 10.93
N ILE A 130 3.70 -2.10 10.71
CA ILE A 130 3.08 -3.18 11.49
C ILE A 130 3.52 -3.11 12.95
N GLU A 131 4.80 -2.90 13.22
CA GLU A 131 5.35 -2.75 14.57
C GLU A 131 4.77 -1.53 15.29
N LYS A 132 4.63 -0.38 14.61
CA LYS A 132 3.99 0.82 15.14
C LYS A 132 2.55 0.56 15.53
N VAL A 133 1.76 -0.05 14.64
CA VAL A 133 0.35 -0.41 14.92
C VAL A 133 0.26 -1.42 16.07
N GLY A 134 1.17 -2.39 16.12
CA GLY A 134 1.27 -3.33 17.23
C GLY A 134 1.53 -2.62 18.56
N ALA A 135 2.52 -1.73 18.60
CA ALA A 135 2.85 -0.96 19.80
C ALA A 135 1.70 -0.09 20.30
N GLU A 136 0.94 0.54 19.39
CA GLU A 136 -0.28 1.29 19.70
C GLU A 136 -1.36 0.42 20.37
N GLN A 137 -1.33 -0.90 20.16
CA GLN A 137 -2.23 -1.90 20.77
C GLN A 137 -1.58 -2.68 21.93
N GLY A 138 -0.38 -2.27 22.38
CA GLY A 138 0.37 -2.95 23.45
C GLY A 138 0.92 -4.33 23.04
N LYS A 139 1.04 -4.63 21.74
CA LYS A 139 1.57 -5.88 21.21
C LYS A 139 3.01 -5.71 20.72
N LYS A 140 3.88 -6.67 21.04
CA LYS A 140 5.22 -6.78 20.43
C LYS A 140 5.11 -7.67 19.21
N MET A 141 5.33 -7.11 18.03
CA MET A 141 5.25 -7.84 16.76
C MET A 141 6.55 -8.58 16.47
N GLU A 142 6.42 -9.77 15.88
CA GLU A 142 7.50 -10.61 15.36
C GLU A 142 7.34 -10.70 13.85
N CYS A 143 7.95 -9.74 13.13
CA CYS A 143 7.89 -9.68 11.67
C CYS A 143 9.14 -10.32 11.06
N THR A 144 8.95 -11.33 10.21
CA THR A 144 10.04 -11.94 9.44
C THR A 144 9.93 -11.51 7.99
N GLN A 145 11.01 -10.93 7.45
CA GLN A 145 11.05 -10.43 6.08
C GLN A 145 11.49 -11.51 5.09
N TYR A 146 10.78 -11.60 3.97
CA TYR A 146 11.06 -12.49 2.84
C TYR A 146 11.17 -11.70 1.55
N LEU A 147 12.42 -11.43 1.16
CA LEU A 147 12.72 -10.71 -0.08
C LEU A 147 12.82 -11.69 -1.24
N GLN A 148 12.03 -11.45 -2.28
CA GLN A 148 11.98 -12.24 -3.50
C GLN A 148 12.58 -11.48 -4.69
N ASN A 149 13.87 -11.16 -4.63
CA ASN A 149 14.62 -10.52 -5.74
C ASN A 149 14.50 -11.29 -7.06
N PRO A 150 14.59 -12.64 -7.10
CA PRO A 150 14.43 -13.37 -8.36
C PRO A 150 13.08 -13.12 -9.04
N ALA A 151 12.01 -12.91 -8.27
CA ALA A 151 10.72 -12.56 -8.84
C ALA A 151 10.73 -11.14 -9.45
N TRP A 152 11.40 -10.18 -8.83
CA TRP A 152 11.58 -8.86 -9.41
C TRP A 152 12.37 -8.92 -10.71
N ASP A 153 13.48 -9.65 -10.72
CA ASP A 153 14.35 -9.79 -11.90
C ASP A 153 13.60 -10.43 -13.08
N ALA A 154 12.81 -11.47 -12.82
CA ALA A 154 11.93 -12.08 -13.81
C ALA A 154 10.93 -11.07 -14.40
N LEU A 155 10.30 -10.25 -13.55
CA LEU A 155 9.35 -9.22 -14.01
C LEU A 155 10.02 -8.17 -14.88
N GLN A 156 11.23 -7.70 -14.50
CA GLN A 156 12.00 -6.73 -15.28
C GLN A 156 12.47 -7.31 -16.62
N ALA A 157 12.74 -8.61 -16.68
CA ALA A 157 13.08 -9.33 -17.90
C ALA A 157 11.86 -9.60 -18.81
N GLY A 158 10.65 -9.21 -18.41
CA GLY A 158 9.43 -9.43 -19.19
C GLY A 158 8.81 -10.82 -19.01
N HIS A 159 9.11 -11.51 -17.91
CA HIS A 159 8.60 -12.84 -17.56
C HIS A 159 7.62 -12.80 -16.37
N PRO A 160 6.42 -12.24 -16.53
CA PRO A 160 5.46 -12.09 -15.42
C PRO A 160 4.97 -13.44 -14.88
N GLU A 161 4.93 -14.48 -15.69
CA GLU A 161 4.54 -15.84 -15.26
C GLU A 161 5.56 -16.41 -14.27
N GLU A 162 6.85 -16.25 -14.55
CA GLU A 162 7.93 -16.66 -13.67
C GLU A 162 7.95 -15.87 -12.36
N HIS A 163 7.72 -14.55 -12.43
CA HIS A 163 7.50 -13.71 -11.26
C HIS A 163 6.38 -14.26 -10.37
N ASN A 164 5.23 -14.57 -10.95
CA ASN A 164 4.09 -15.09 -10.21
C ASN A 164 4.38 -16.47 -9.62
N ARG A 165 5.04 -17.35 -10.37
CA ARG A 165 5.41 -18.71 -9.92
C ARG A 165 6.29 -18.64 -8.68
N ILE A 166 7.37 -17.84 -8.71
CA ILE A 166 8.31 -17.70 -7.60
C ILE A 166 7.57 -17.20 -6.33
N LEU A 167 6.71 -16.20 -6.47
CA LEU A 167 5.96 -15.66 -5.34
C LEU A 167 4.97 -16.67 -4.77
N MET A 168 4.23 -17.38 -5.62
CA MET A 168 3.25 -18.38 -5.17
C MET A 168 3.93 -19.55 -4.46
N GLU A 169 5.06 -20.03 -4.95
CA GLU A 169 5.84 -21.07 -4.28
C GLU A 169 6.33 -20.60 -2.91
N SER A 170 6.90 -19.40 -2.84
CA SER A 170 7.34 -18.81 -1.57
C SER A 170 6.20 -18.67 -0.56
N ILE A 171 5.03 -18.21 -1.00
CA ILE A 171 3.85 -18.06 -0.13
C ILE A 171 3.38 -19.42 0.40
N ARG A 172 3.37 -20.48 -0.44
CA ARG A 172 3.02 -21.83 0.00
C ARG A 172 4.02 -22.43 0.99
N GLU A 173 5.30 -22.07 0.91
CA GLU A 173 6.27 -22.45 1.93
C GLU A 173 6.02 -21.71 3.24
N LEU A 174 5.71 -20.42 3.19
CA LEU A 174 5.37 -19.62 4.38
C LEU A 174 4.13 -20.15 5.10
N ASP A 175 3.14 -20.65 4.36
CA ASP A 175 1.92 -21.25 4.92
C ASP A 175 2.20 -22.43 5.87
N LYS A 176 3.34 -23.11 5.70
CA LYS A 176 3.75 -24.26 6.53
C LYS A 176 4.52 -23.86 7.79
N MET A 177 4.86 -22.58 7.94
CA MET A 177 5.79 -22.10 8.99
C MET A 177 5.10 -21.59 10.26
N GLY A 178 3.75 -21.60 10.32
CA GLY A 178 2.98 -21.24 11.52
C GLY A 178 2.96 -19.74 11.80
N TYR A 179 2.89 -18.90 10.77
CA TYR A 179 2.61 -17.47 10.89
C TYR A 179 1.12 -17.23 11.15
N ASP A 180 0.81 -16.16 11.88
CA ASP A 180 -0.56 -15.71 12.11
C ASP A 180 -1.16 -15.04 10.86
N ALA A 181 -0.31 -14.42 10.04
CA ALA A 181 -0.64 -13.88 8.73
C ALA A 181 0.59 -13.76 7.81
N ILE A 182 0.34 -13.82 6.50
CA ILE A 182 1.32 -13.51 5.46
C ILE A 182 0.91 -12.18 4.81
N VAL A 183 1.73 -11.16 4.99
CA VAL A 183 1.52 -9.83 4.43
C VAL A 183 2.24 -9.71 3.10
N MET A 184 1.48 -9.59 2.02
CA MET A 184 1.97 -9.28 0.69
C MET A 184 2.15 -7.77 0.56
N ALA A 185 3.38 -7.28 0.78
CA ALA A 185 3.68 -5.86 0.98
C ALA A 185 3.58 -4.98 -0.27
N GLN A 186 3.17 -5.53 -1.41
CA GLN A 186 3.00 -4.79 -2.66
C GLN A 186 1.57 -4.96 -3.20
N VAL A 187 0.92 -3.86 -3.52
CA VAL A 187 -0.46 -3.82 -4.06
C VAL A 187 -0.63 -4.73 -5.30
N SER A 188 0.41 -4.86 -6.13
CA SER A 188 0.41 -5.71 -7.33
C SER A 188 0.24 -7.20 -7.03
N MET A 189 0.68 -7.67 -5.86
CA MET A 189 0.61 -9.08 -5.47
C MET A 189 -0.83 -9.58 -5.29
N ARG A 190 -1.84 -8.70 -5.21
CA ARG A 190 -3.25 -9.10 -5.19
C ARG A 190 -3.65 -9.99 -6.37
N ALA A 191 -2.93 -9.86 -7.49
CA ALA A 191 -3.19 -10.67 -8.68
C ALA A 191 -2.95 -12.17 -8.46
N LEU A 192 -2.20 -12.54 -7.41
CA LEU A 192 -1.91 -13.93 -7.06
C LEU A 192 -3.03 -14.60 -6.23
N LEU A 193 -3.89 -13.81 -5.57
CA LEU A 193 -4.91 -14.33 -4.65
C LEU A 193 -5.85 -15.38 -5.26
N PRO A 194 -6.30 -15.26 -6.53
CA PRO A 194 -7.13 -16.29 -7.15
C PRO A 194 -6.48 -17.68 -7.21
N ASP A 195 -5.14 -17.73 -7.31
CA ASP A 195 -4.34 -18.96 -7.48
C ASP A 195 -3.75 -19.47 -6.16
N LEU A 196 -4.05 -18.81 -5.03
CA LEU A 196 -3.57 -19.13 -3.68
C LEU A 196 -4.69 -19.58 -2.72
N LYS A 197 -5.79 -20.12 -3.26
CA LYS A 197 -6.95 -20.57 -2.46
C LYS A 197 -6.65 -21.79 -1.59
N ASP A 198 -5.56 -22.47 -1.87
CA ASP A 198 -5.03 -23.62 -1.12
C ASP A 198 -4.26 -23.20 0.15
N VAL A 199 -3.82 -21.94 0.25
CA VAL A 199 -3.11 -21.40 1.41
C VAL A 199 -4.09 -21.16 2.57
N LYS A 200 -3.72 -21.64 3.75
CA LYS A 200 -4.57 -21.60 4.97
C LYS A 200 -4.28 -20.40 5.84
N THR A 201 -3.02 -20.00 5.91
CA THR A 201 -2.62 -18.77 6.63
C THR A 201 -3.26 -17.56 5.97
N PRO A 202 -3.88 -16.64 6.72
CA PRO A 202 -4.46 -15.43 6.17
C PRO A 202 -3.48 -14.66 5.27
N LEU A 203 -3.87 -14.43 4.01
CA LEU A 203 -3.12 -13.63 3.04
C LEU A 203 -3.65 -12.20 3.04
N LEU A 204 -2.83 -11.25 3.41
CA LEU A 204 -3.19 -9.84 3.47
C LEU A 204 -2.54 -9.05 2.34
N CYS A 205 -3.33 -8.23 1.69
CA CYS A 205 -2.87 -7.32 0.63
C CYS A 205 -3.56 -5.98 0.78
N SER A 206 -2.81 -4.91 0.70
CA SER A 206 -3.29 -3.54 0.91
C SER A 206 -4.32 -3.04 -0.11
N PHE A 207 -4.55 -3.74 -1.23
CA PHE A 207 -5.53 -3.30 -2.23
C PHE A 207 -6.95 -3.27 -1.66
N TYR A 208 -7.44 -4.39 -1.15
CA TYR A 208 -8.84 -4.49 -0.72
C TYR A 208 -9.07 -3.79 0.61
N SER A 209 -8.24 -4.03 1.61
CA SER A 209 -8.35 -3.38 2.92
C SER A 209 -8.11 -1.87 2.82
N GLY A 210 -7.10 -1.45 2.05
CA GLY A 210 -6.75 -0.05 1.87
C GLY A 210 -7.80 0.73 1.08
N TYR A 211 -8.14 0.30 -0.15
CA TYR A 211 -9.16 1.00 -0.94
C TYR A 211 -10.58 0.84 -0.36
N GLY A 212 -10.85 -0.22 0.41
CA GLY A 212 -12.08 -0.35 1.18
C GLY A 212 -12.20 0.78 2.22
N ALA A 213 -11.20 0.95 3.06
CA ALA A 213 -11.16 2.02 4.07
C ALA A 213 -11.18 3.43 3.43
N ILE A 214 -10.56 3.60 2.26
CA ILE A 214 -10.60 4.85 1.50
C ILE A 214 -12.02 5.11 0.99
N ALA A 215 -12.72 4.09 0.47
CA ALA A 215 -14.10 4.21 0.04
C ALA A 215 -15.03 4.59 1.20
N ASP A 216 -14.87 3.96 2.35
CA ASP A 216 -15.62 4.31 3.56
C ASP A 216 -15.41 5.77 3.95
N LYS A 217 -14.15 6.24 3.95
CA LYS A 217 -13.81 7.63 4.25
C LYS A 217 -14.41 8.62 3.24
N LEU A 218 -14.39 8.28 1.96
CA LEU A 218 -15.01 9.11 0.91
C LEU A 218 -16.53 9.20 1.05
N ASN A 219 -17.18 8.10 1.46
CA ASN A 219 -18.62 8.09 1.75
C ASN A 219 -18.94 8.95 2.98
N GLU A 220 -18.14 8.93 4.03
CA GLU A 220 -18.25 9.84 5.18
C GLU A 220 -18.15 11.33 4.73
N ILE A 221 -17.15 11.65 3.90
CA ILE A 221 -16.94 13.00 3.36
C ILE A 221 -18.14 13.43 2.50
N ALA A 222 -18.64 12.55 1.64
CA ALA A 222 -19.81 12.83 0.80
C ALA A 222 -21.05 13.12 1.65
N ALA A 223 -21.26 12.37 2.73
CA ALA A 223 -22.37 12.57 3.67
C ALA A 223 -22.29 13.92 4.41
N GLN A 224 -21.08 14.42 4.68
CA GLN A 224 -20.86 15.72 5.35
C GLN A 224 -21.06 16.92 4.41
N LYS A 225 -20.96 16.72 3.10
CA LYS A 225 -21.13 17.76 2.07
C LYS A 225 -22.57 17.93 1.59
N GLY A 226 -23.46 17.06 1.96
CA GLY A 226 -24.89 17.04 1.56
C GLY A 226 -25.79 17.53 2.63
#